data_9fe9d3db360c5225fbda9f306138d50a
#
_entry.id   9fe9d3db360c5225fbda9f306138d50a
#
_cell.length_a   1.000
_cell.length_b   1.000
_cell.length_c   1.000
_cell.angle_alpha   90.00
_cell.angle_beta   90.00
_cell.angle_gamma   90.00
#
_symmetry.space_group_name_H-M   'P 1'
#
loop_
_entity.id
_entity.type
_entity.pdbx_description
1 polymer ?
#
loop_
_entity_poly.entity_id
_entity_poly.type
_entity_poly.pdbx_seq_one_letter_code
_entity_poly.pdbx_strand_id
1 'polypeptide(L)'
;SQIIAEQGKFDVIHAHDWLVASSAKTLKQSFGIPLVATIHATEAGRNSGIHNESQRYINDTEWLLTYEATEVIVNSNFMKGHVQSLFGLPFDKINVIPNGINLTNFNGIERDYEFRRQYAMDNEKIILYVGRLVYEKGIQHLISAMPKILQGYNDVKLVIAGKGGMLDDLKAQAEAMGIANKVYFTGYLNSKQVQKIYKCADVAVFPSTYEPFGIVALEGMLAGVPTVVSDVGGLDEIVDHGVNGMKSYAGNPNSIADSVLTVLYDKQLAANMAKKAKQKVKEEFNWTKIAQDTHYIYEKAICKTVAEK
;
A
#
# COMPACT_ATOMS: atom_id res chain seq x y z
N SER A 1 -25.62 -6.33 -17.89
CA SER A 1 -26.56 -6.27 -19.06
C SER A 1 -27.92 -5.70 -18.69
N GLN A 2 -28.56 -6.19 -17.62
CA GLN A 2 -29.90 -5.73 -17.21
C GLN A 2 -29.93 -4.24 -16.87
N ILE A 3 -28.96 -3.73 -16.10
CA ILE A 3 -28.85 -2.31 -15.73
C ILE A 3 -28.74 -1.42 -16.97
N ILE A 4 -27.96 -1.81 -17.98
CA ILE A 4 -27.84 -1.06 -19.23
C ILE A 4 -29.15 -1.07 -20.00
N ALA A 5 -29.87 -2.19 -20.01
CA ALA A 5 -31.16 -2.28 -20.66
C ALA A 5 -32.24 -1.45 -19.97
N GLU A 6 -32.21 -1.31 -18.64
CA GLU A 6 -33.19 -0.60 -17.83
C GLU A 6 -32.91 0.91 -17.70
N GLN A 7 -31.62 1.29 -17.58
CA GLN A 7 -31.20 2.66 -17.27
C GLN A 7 -30.64 3.43 -18.46
N GLY A 8 -30.46 2.76 -19.61
CA GLY A 8 -29.97 3.37 -20.85
C GLY A 8 -28.47 3.29 -21.04
N LYS A 9 -27.91 4.15 -21.90
CA LYS A 9 -26.50 4.11 -22.29
C LYS A 9 -25.59 4.61 -21.18
N PHE A 10 -24.50 3.89 -20.96
CA PHE A 10 -23.35 4.32 -20.18
C PHE A 10 -22.23 4.71 -21.14
N ASP A 11 -21.42 5.71 -20.76
CA ASP A 11 -20.37 6.26 -21.62
C ASP A 11 -19.05 5.48 -21.48
N VAL A 12 -18.82 4.85 -20.31
CA VAL A 12 -17.58 4.12 -20.00
C VAL A 12 -17.86 2.96 -19.04
N ILE A 13 -17.10 1.89 -19.19
CA ILE A 13 -17.01 0.79 -18.22
C ILE A 13 -15.66 0.92 -17.51
N HIS A 14 -15.65 0.95 -16.17
CA HIS A 14 -14.43 0.88 -15.40
C HIS A 14 -14.34 -0.42 -14.62
N ALA A 15 -13.34 -1.23 -14.93
CA ALA A 15 -13.06 -2.51 -14.28
C ALA A 15 -11.87 -2.39 -13.33
N HIS A 16 -11.97 -3.01 -12.15
CA HIS A 16 -10.90 -3.07 -11.16
C HIS A 16 -10.45 -4.50 -10.97
N ASP A 17 -9.18 -4.78 -11.31
CA ASP A 17 -8.53 -6.08 -11.23
C ASP A 17 -9.23 -7.21 -12.03
N TRP A 18 -8.64 -8.37 -12.04
CA TRP A 18 -8.99 -9.52 -12.91
C TRP A 18 -10.38 -10.14 -12.64
N LEU A 19 -10.90 -10.04 -11.42
CA LEU A 19 -12.15 -10.70 -11.01
C LEU A 19 -13.37 -10.35 -11.89
N VAL A 20 -13.37 -9.17 -12.48
CA VAL A 20 -14.47 -8.67 -13.33
C VAL A 20 -14.16 -8.70 -14.83
N ALA A 21 -13.00 -9.25 -15.21
CA ALA A 21 -12.48 -9.18 -16.59
C ALA A 21 -13.47 -9.75 -17.63
N SER A 22 -14.03 -10.94 -17.40
CA SER A 22 -14.98 -11.56 -18.32
C SER A 22 -16.26 -10.73 -18.49
N SER A 23 -16.81 -10.19 -17.41
CA SER A 23 -17.99 -9.31 -17.46
C SER A 23 -17.69 -8.01 -18.18
N ALA A 24 -16.56 -7.38 -17.91
CA ALA A 24 -16.13 -6.14 -18.52
C ALA A 24 -15.94 -6.30 -20.04
N LYS A 25 -15.26 -7.38 -20.47
CA LYS A 25 -15.10 -7.73 -21.90
C LYS A 25 -16.44 -7.93 -22.58
N THR A 26 -17.34 -8.71 -21.99
CA THR A 26 -18.67 -8.98 -22.55
C THR A 26 -19.47 -7.69 -22.73
N LEU A 27 -19.48 -6.82 -21.73
CA LEU A 27 -20.19 -5.54 -21.79
C LEU A 27 -19.60 -4.60 -22.87
N LYS A 28 -18.25 -4.48 -22.93
CA LYS A 28 -17.57 -3.72 -23.98
C LYS A 28 -18.00 -4.19 -25.37
N GLN A 29 -17.94 -5.49 -25.63
CA GLN A 29 -18.23 -6.07 -26.94
C GLN A 29 -19.71 -6.00 -27.31
N SER A 30 -20.61 -6.25 -26.34
CA SER A 30 -22.06 -6.25 -26.60
C SER A 30 -22.64 -4.86 -26.83
N PHE A 31 -22.08 -3.83 -26.19
CA PHE A 31 -22.67 -2.47 -26.22
C PHE A 31 -21.77 -1.44 -26.89
N GLY A 32 -20.55 -1.79 -27.30
CA GLY A 32 -19.60 -0.86 -27.92
C GLY A 32 -19.16 0.28 -26.99
N ILE A 33 -19.15 0.00 -25.66
CA ILE A 33 -18.78 0.99 -24.63
C ILE A 33 -17.27 0.86 -24.35
N PRO A 34 -16.49 1.98 -24.31
CA PRO A 34 -15.08 1.94 -23.96
C PRO A 34 -14.84 1.34 -22.57
N LEU A 35 -13.75 0.58 -22.45
CA LEU A 35 -13.34 -0.08 -21.21
C LEU A 35 -12.08 0.58 -20.66
N VAL A 36 -12.13 1.08 -19.44
CA VAL A 36 -10.97 1.45 -18.63
C VAL A 36 -10.72 0.36 -17.61
N ALA A 37 -9.48 -0.05 -17.42
CA ALA A 37 -9.11 -1.06 -16.43
C ALA A 37 -8.09 -0.48 -15.44
N THR A 38 -8.36 -0.59 -14.14
CA THR A 38 -7.36 -0.31 -13.10
C THR A 38 -6.75 -1.61 -12.60
N ILE A 39 -5.41 -1.71 -12.63
CA ILE A 39 -4.63 -2.82 -12.09
C ILE A 39 -3.97 -2.35 -10.79
N HIS A 40 -4.49 -2.83 -9.66
CA HIS A 40 -3.98 -2.47 -8.34
C HIS A 40 -2.75 -3.27 -7.93
N ALA A 41 -2.61 -4.49 -8.39
CA ALA A 41 -1.45 -5.36 -8.23
C ALA A 41 -1.53 -6.49 -9.26
N THR A 42 -0.42 -7.19 -9.50
CA THR A 42 -0.39 -8.37 -10.38
C THR A 42 -0.13 -9.64 -9.57
N GLU A 43 -0.63 -10.76 -10.07
CA GLU A 43 -0.37 -12.07 -9.47
C GLU A 43 1.13 -12.41 -9.51
N ALA A 44 1.78 -12.13 -10.63
CA ALA A 44 3.22 -12.32 -10.78
C ALA A 44 4.04 -11.48 -9.79
N GLY A 45 3.62 -10.23 -9.52
CA GLY A 45 4.30 -9.37 -8.56
C GLY A 45 4.16 -9.85 -7.12
N ARG A 46 2.95 -10.28 -6.72
CA ARG A 46 2.68 -10.79 -5.36
C ARG A 46 3.48 -12.04 -5.02
N ASN A 47 3.74 -12.89 -6.00
CA ASN A 47 4.35 -14.20 -5.81
C ASN A 47 5.79 -14.28 -6.36
N SER A 48 6.38 -13.16 -6.78
CA SER A 48 7.70 -13.12 -7.43
C SER A 48 7.78 -14.07 -8.63
N GLY A 49 6.71 -14.16 -9.40
CA GLY A 49 6.55 -15.03 -10.56
C GLY A 49 5.26 -15.83 -10.55
N ILE A 50 5.12 -16.75 -11.52
CA ILE A 50 3.98 -17.65 -11.66
C ILE A 50 4.45 -19.08 -11.42
N HIS A 51 3.91 -19.74 -10.39
CA HIS A 51 4.41 -21.02 -9.88
C HIS A 51 3.40 -22.17 -9.98
N ASN A 52 2.13 -21.89 -10.31
CA ASN A 52 1.09 -22.92 -10.42
C ASN A 52 -0.01 -22.50 -11.41
N GLU A 53 -0.89 -23.43 -11.76
CA GLU A 53 -1.96 -23.22 -12.75
C GLU A 53 -3.00 -22.17 -12.30
N SER A 54 -3.28 -22.06 -11.01
CA SER A 54 -4.21 -21.05 -10.50
C SER A 54 -3.63 -19.63 -10.69
N GLN A 55 -2.35 -19.46 -10.41
CA GLN A 55 -1.65 -18.20 -10.65
C GLN A 55 -1.54 -17.88 -12.14
N ARG A 56 -1.33 -18.89 -12.99
CA ARG A 56 -1.33 -18.75 -14.45
C ARG A 56 -2.68 -18.24 -14.94
N TYR A 57 -3.77 -18.85 -14.49
CA TYR A 57 -5.13 -18.42 -14.82
C TYR A 57 -5.39 -16.96 -14.43
N ILE A 58 -4.95 -16.55 -13.25
CA ILE A 58 -5.09 -15.16 -12.80
C ILE A 58 -4.27 -14.22 -13.68
N ASN A 59 -3.00 -14.53 -13.91
CA ASN A 59 -2.11 -13.74 -14.76
C ASN A 59 -2.64 -13.59 -16.20
N ASP A 60 -3.14 -14.67 -16.79
CA ASP A 60 -3.70 -14.64 -18.14
C ASP A 60 -5.00 -13.81 -18.18
N THR A 61 -5.76 -13.80 -17.09
CA THR A 61 -6.98 -12.98 -16.95
C THR A 61 -6.63 -11.50 -16.73
N GLU A 62 -5.57 -11.18 -15.98
CA GLU A 62 -5.01 -9.82 -15.86
C GLU A 62 -4.54 -9.30 -17.24
N TRP A 63 -3.81 -10.15 -17.98
CA TRP A 63 -3.41 -9.85 -19.36
C TRP A 63 -4.62 -9.58 -20.25
N LEU A 64 -5.63 -10.48 -20.24
CA LEU A 64 -6.85 -10.32 -21.04
C LEU A 64 -7.56 -8.99 -20.74
N LEU A 65 -7.71 -8.66 -19.45
CA LEU A 65 -8.36 -7.41 -19.04
C LEU A 65 -7.59 -6.18 -19.57
N THR A 66 -6.28 -6.17 -19.42
CA THR A 66 -5.43 -5.07 -19.89
C THR A 66 -5.37 -4.98 -21.41
N TYR A 67 -5.40 -6.12 -22.11
CA TYR A 67 -5.47 -6.18 -23.58
C TYR A 67 -6.79 -5.59 -24.10
N GLU A 68 -7.92 -6.01 -23.53
CA GLU A 68 -9.27 -5.56 -23.92
C GLU A 68 -9.54 -4.09 -23.53
N ALA A 69 -8.91 -3.55 -22.50
CA ALA A 69 -9.10 -2.18 -22.07
C ALA A 69 -8.70 -1.19 -23.16
N THR A 70 -9.45 -0.11 -23.33
CA THR A 70 -9.09 1.06 -24.17
C THR A 70 -7.95 1.85 -23.50
N GLU A 71 -8.04 2.04 -22.19
CA GLU A 71 -7.02 2.68 -21.35
C GLU A 71 -6.81 1.84 -20.08
N VAL A 72 -5.56 1.78 -19.61
CA VAL A 72 -5.18 1.09 -18.37
C VAL A 72 -4.71 2.13 -17.36
N ILE A 73 -5.19 2.03 -16.14
CA ILE A 73 -4.73 2.82 -14.99
C ILE A 73 -3.92 1.92 -14.06
N VAL A 74 -2.81 2.43 -13.58
CA VAL A 74 -1.98 1.84 -12.52
C VAL A 74 -1.67 2.89 -11.47
N ASN A 75 -1.29 2.48 -10.27
CA ASN A 75 -1.21 3.38 -9.11
C ASN A 75 0.20 3.93 -8.82
N SER A 76 1.22 3.54 -9.61
CA SER A 76 2.60 4.03 -9.48
C SER A 76 3.36 3.87 -10.81
N ASN A 77 4.47 4.59 -10.96
CA ASN A 77 5.37 4.42 -12.12
C ASN A 77 6.03 3.04 -12.10
N PHE A 78 6.32 2.50 -10.91
CA PHE A 78 6.74 1.12 -10.76
C PHE A 78 5.73 0.16 -11.40
N MET A 79 4.45 0.29 -11.07
CA MET A 79 3.40 -0.55 -11.66
C MET A 79 3.25 -0.32 -13.16
N LYS A 80 3.48 0.89 -13.66
CA LYS A 80 3.48 1.16 -15.11
C LYS A 80 4.54 0.35 -15.82
N GLY A 81 5.78 0.40 -15.35
CA GLY A 81 6.88 -0.39 -15.92
C GLY A 81 6.65 -1.89 -15.76
N HIS A 82 6.15 -2.32 -14.61
CA HIS A 82 5.86 -3.73 -14.31
C HIS A 82 4.79 -4.30 -15.24
N VAL A 83 3.64 -3.65 -15.39
CA VAL A 83 2.52 -4.08 -16.24
C VAL A 83 2.91 -4.04 -17.72
N GLN A 84 3.67 -3.00 -18.12
CA GLN A 84 4.19 -2.92 -19.48
C GLN A 84 5.10 -4.10 -19.83
N SER A 85 6.06 -4.40 -18.97
CA SER A 85 7.00 -5.51 -19.15
C SER A 85 6.31 -6.88 -19.11
N LEU A 86 5.36 -7.06 -18.17
CA LEU A 86 4.69 -8.34 -17.96
C LEU A 86 3.72 -8.69 -19.08
N PHE A 87 2.98 -7.70 -19.59
CA PHE A 87 1.87 -7.92 -20.52
C PHE A 87 2.14 -7.38 -21.94
N GLY A 88 3.28 -6.73 -22.18
CA GLY A 88 3.63 -6.21 -23.51
C GLY A 88 2.74 -5.07 -24.00
N LEU A 89 2.16 -4.28 -23.09
CA LEU A 89 1.23 -3.21 -23.45
C LEU A 89 1.95 -1.99 -24.05
N PRO A 90 1.30 -1.26 -24.99
CA PRO A 90 1.78 0.04 -25.43
C PRO A 90 1.92 1.03 -24.27
N PHE A 91 3.02 1.78 -24.24
CA PHE A 91 3.31 2.69 -23.12
C PHE A 91 2.29 3.82 -22.96
N ASP A 92 1.71 4.29 -24.06
CA ASP A 92 0.70 5.35 -24.11
C ASP A 92 -0.70 4.89 -23.68
N LYS A 93 -0.91 3.57 -23.58
CA LYS A 93 -2.13 2.96 -23.05
C LYS A 93 -2.16 2.95 -21.52
N ILE A 94 -1.00 3.04 -20.86
CA ILE A 94 -0.87 2.91 -19.41
C ILE A 94 -0.71 4.30 -18.77
N ASN A 95 -1.67 4.66 -17.92
CA ASN A 95 -1.74 5.92 -17.22
C ASN A 95 -1.50 5.70 -15.72
N VAL A 96 -0.69 6.57 -15.10
CA VAL A 96 -0.41 6.49 -13.67
C VAL A 96 -1.37 7.43 -12.93
N ILE A 97 -2.21 6.87 -12.07
CA ILE A 97 -3.10 7.61 -11.16
C ILE A 97 -2.96 6.98 -9.78
N PRO A 98 -2.36 7.67 -8.80
CA PRO A 98 -2.16 7.13 -7.46
C PRO A 98 -3.50 6.90 -6.75
N ASN A 99 -3.49 6.07 -5.71
CA ASN A 99 -4.66 5.95 -4.83
C ASN A 99 -4.77 7.19 -3.92
N GLY A 100 -5.99 7.58 -3.62
CA GLY A 100 -6.29 8.62 -2.64
C GLY A 100 -6.44 8.10 -1.23
N ILE A 101 -6.36 9.03 -0.28
CA ILE A 101 -6.71 8.77 1.12
C ILE A 101 -7.76 9.78 1.59
N ASN A 102 -8.63 9.35 2.50
CA ASN A 102 -9.56 10.28 3.14
C ASN A 102 -8.82 11.14 4.15
N LEU A 103 -8.64 12.41 3.81
CA LEU A 103 -7.88 13.38 4.62
C LEU A 103 -8.49 13.67 6.00
N THR A 104 -9.77 13.31 6.20
CA THR A 104 -10.45 13.53 7.50
C THR A 104 -10.26 12.39 8.49
N ASN A 105 -9.66 11.27 8.08
CA ASN A 105 -9.54 10.05 8.90
C ASN A 105 -8.90 10.28 10.28
N PHE A 106 -8.03 11.28 10.42
CA PHE A 106 -7.31 11.54 11.66
C PHE A 106 -7.69 12.88 12.31
N ASN A 107 -8.76 13.54 11.82
CA ASN A 107 -9.23 14.79 12.40
C ASN A 107 -9.81 14.57 13.81
N GLY A 108 -9.41 15.39 14.77
CA GLY A 108 -9.90 15.32 16.15
C GLY A 108 -9.44 14.08 16.92
N ILE A 109 -8.53 13.27 16.36
CA ILE A 109 -7.98 12.10 17.07
C ILE A 109 -6.66 12.50 17.69
N GLU A 110 -6.61 12.48 19.02
CA GLU A 110 -5.42 12.71 19.82
C GLU A 110 -4.80 11.40 20.29
N ARG A 111 -3.61 11.48 20.90
CA ARG A 111 -2.92 10.32 21.48
C ARG A 111 -3.67 9.86 22.73
N ASP A 112 -4.23 8.67 22.69
CA ASP A 112 -4.97 8.03 23.78
C ASP A 112 -4.02 7.15 24.60
N TYR A 113 -3.62 7.66 25.78
CA TYR A 113 -2.65 6.96 26.64
C TYR A 113 -3.20 5.69 27.28
N GLU A 114 -4.50 5.60 27.58
CA GLU A 114 -5.11 4.39 28.11
C GLU A 114 -5.16 3.29 27.03
N PHE A 115 -5.54 3.67 25.81
CA PHE A 115 -5.51 2.76 24.69
C PHE A 115 -4.08 2.29 24.37
N ARG A 116 -3.11 3.20 24.47
CA ARG A 116 -1.68 2.89 24.25
C ARG A 116 -1.14 1.86 25.25
N ARG A 117 -1.53 1.95 26.54
CA ARG A 117 -1.07 1.04 27.61
C ARG A 117 -1.50 -0.41 27.41
N GLN A 118 -2.46 -0.69 26.53
CA GLN A 118 -2.80 -2.05 26.13
C GLN A 118 -1.67 -2.74 25.34
N TYR A 119 -0.75 -1.99 24.77
CA TYR A 119 0.27 -2.48 23.85
C TYR A 119 1.70 -2.27 24.32
N ALA A 120 1.99 -1.23 25.10
CA ALA A 120 3.33 -0.88 25.54
C ALA A 120 3.30 -0.14 26.88
N MET A 121 4.38 -0.25 27.65
CA MET A 121 4.57 0.53 28.87
C MET A 121 4.81 2.01 28.55
N ASP A 122 4.57 2.91 29.53
CA ASP A 122 4.67 4.36 29.32
C ASP A 122 6.07 4.84 28.86
N ASN A 123 7.13 4.15 29.30
CA ASN A 123 8.54 4.42 28.92
C ASN A 123 8.90 3.80 27.55
N GLU A 124 8.18 2.78 27.07
CA GLU A 124 8.52 2.14 25.80
C GLU A 124 8.05 2.95 24.60
N LYS A 125 8.86 2.99 23.54
CA LYS A 125 8.49 3.52 22.22
C LYS A 125 7.75 2.46 21.41
N ILE A 126 6.68 2.85 20.73
CA ILE A 126 5.93 1.93 19.84
C ILE A 126 6.48 2.04 18.42
N ILE A 127 7.05 0.94 17.94
CA ILE A 127 7.30 0.67 16.53
C ILE A 127 6.05 -0.02 16.00
N LEU A 128 5.33 0.61 15.07
CA LEU A 128 4.06 0.12 14.58
C LEU A 128 4.15 -0.43 13.16
N TYR A 129 3.62 -1.62 12.96
CA TYR A 129 3.26 -2.14 11.65
C TYR A 129 1.73 -2.29 11.56
N VAL A 130 1.14 -1.88 10.44
CA VAL A 130 -0.28 -2.10 10.11
C VAL A 130 -0.37 -2.72 8.73
N GLY A 131 -1.04 -3.87 8.60
CA GLY A 131 -1.24 -4.50 7.31
C GLY A 131 -1.54 -6.00 7.37
N ARG A 132 -1.67 -6.62 6.19
CA ARG A 132 -1.82 -8.08 6.09
C ARG A 132 -0.53 -8.78 6.50
N LEU A 133 -0.66 -9.92 7.19
CA LEU A 133 0.49 -10.75 7.59
C LEU A 133 0.76 -11.79 6.50
N VAL A 134 1.37 -11.35 5.39
CA VAL A 134 1.74 -12.15 4.23
C VAL A 134 3.19 -11.86 3.85
N TYR A 135 3.81 -12.79 3.12
CA TYR A 135 5.26 -12.81 2.87
C TYR A 135 5.79 -11.52 2.23
N GLU A 136 5.09 -11.01 1.21
CA GLU A 136 5.50 -9.81 0.48
C GLU A 136 5.44 -8.51 1.31
N LYS A 137 4.80 -8.54 2.49
CA LYS A 137 4.78 -7.40 3.42
C LYS A 137 6.01 -7.30 4.32
N GLY A 138 6.88 -8.31 4.29
CA GLY A 138 8.22 -8.22 4.86
C GLY A 138 8.32 -8.12 6.39
N ILE A 139 7.24 -8.45 7.14
CA ILE A 139 7.20 -8.34 8.60
C ILE A 139 8.30 -9.19 9.26
N GLN A 140 8.63 -10.33 8.67
CA GLN A 140 9.73 -11.20 9.10
C GLN A 140 11.07 -10.46 9.15
N HIS A 141 11.31 -9.51 8.26
CA HIS A 141 12.51 -8.69 8.25
C HIS A 141 12.50 -7.63 9.36
N LEU A 142 11.32 -7.08 9.69
CA LEU A 142 11.16 -6.16 10.81
C LEU A 142 11.39 -6.88 12.16
N ILE A 143 10.86 -8.10 12.33
CA ILE A 143 11.13 -8.92 13.51
C ILE A 143 12.64 -9.23 13.59
N SER A 144 13.28 -9.59 12.48
CA SER A 144 14.73 -9.80 12.41
C SER A 144 15.56 -8.55 12.71
N ALA A 145 15.01 -7.36 12.53
CA ALA A 145 15.68 -6.09 12.86
C ALA A 145 15.64 -5.77 14.37
N MET A 146 14.68 -6.35 15.11
CA MET A 146 14.45 -6.02 16.53
C MET A 146 15.66 -6.22 17.44
N PRO A 147 16.48 -7.28 17.34
CA PRO A 147 17.67 -7.42 18.21
C PRO A 147 18.64 -6.24 18.10
N LYS A 148 18.91 -5.76 16.89
CA LYS A 148 19.76 -4.58 16.68
C LYS A 148 19.08 -3.30 17.18
N ILE A 149 17.77 -3.16 16.99
CA ILE A 149 17.02 -2.03 17.55
C ILE A 149 17.08 -2.03 19.07
N LEU A 150 16.87 -3.19 19.72
CA LEU A 150 16.90 -3.32 21.17
C LEU A 150 18.31 -3.08 21.76
N GLN A 151 19.36 -3.42 21.03
CA GLN A 151 20.73 -3.10 21.42
C GLN A 151 20.98 -1.59 21.41
N GLY A 152 20.45 -0.86 20.42
CA GLY A 152 20.55 0.59 20.34
C GLY A 152 19.57 1.29 21.28
N TYR A 153 18.30 0.89 21.30
CA TYR A 153 17.22 1.51 22.06
C TYR A 153 16.38 0.42 22.75
N ASN A 154 16.64 0.15 24.03
CA ASN A 154 16.03 -0.98 24.74
C ASN A 154 14.54 -0.80 25.10
N ASP A 155 14.12 0.45 25.32
CA ASP A 155 12.73 0.78 25.69
C ASP A 155 11.83 0.93 24.46
N VAL A 156 11.68 -0.18 23.70
CA VAL A 156 10.78 -0.25 22.54
C VAL A 156 9.88 -1.47 22.62
N LYS A 157 8.75 -1.37 21.95
CA LYS A 157 7.77 -2.42 21.71
C LYS A 157 7.40 -2.42 20.22
N LEU A 158 7.53 -3.54 19.57
CA LEU A 158 7.01 -3.75 18.22
C LEU A 158 5.54 -4.16 18.33
N VAL A 159 4.64 -3.37 17.76
CA VAL A 159 3.20 -3.63 17.71
C VAL A 159 2.81 -3.94 16.27
N ILE A 160 2.32 -5.15 16.03
CA ILE A 160 1.93 -5.65 14.71
C ILE A 160 0.41 -5.77 14.66
N ALA A 161 -0.22 -4.88 13.88
CA ALA A 161 -1.67 -4.83 13.72
C ALA A 161 -2.09 -5.41 12.37
N GLY A 162 -2.80 -6.54 12.40
CA GLY A 162 -3.31 -7.19 11.21
C GLY A 162 -3.55 -8.68 11.36
N LYS A 163 -3.98 -9.29 10.23
CA LYS A 163 -4.20 -10.73 10.08
C LYS A 163 -3.56 -11.23 8.80
N GLY A 164 -3.23 -12.51 8.75
CA GLY A 164 -2.70 -13.18 7.55
C GLY A 164 -2.10 -14.54 7.88
N GLY A 165 -1.76 -15.29 6.85
CA GLY A 165 -1.29 -16.66 6.98
C GLY A 165 0.06 -16.82 7.71
N MET A 166 0.85 -15.75 7.81
CA MET A 166 2.15 -15.80 8.47
C MET A 166 2.10 -15.58 10.01
N LEU A 167 0.92 -15.41 10.61
CA LEU A 167 0.82 -15.05 12.02
C LEU A 167 1.60 -16.01 12.94
N ASP A 168 1.44 -17.30 12.74
CA ASP A 168 2.07 -18.31 13.60
C ASP A 168 3.58 -18.41 13.35
N ASP A 169 4.01 -18.30 12.09
CA ASP A 169 5.44 -18.26 11.73
C ASP A 169 6.14 -17.03 12.33
N LEU A 170 5.48 -15.86 12.29
CA LEU A 170 6.02 -14.61 12.86
C LEU A 170 6.12 -14.66 14.39
N LYS A 171 5.17 -15.31 15.06
CA LYS A 171 5.25 -15.57 16.50
C LYS A 171 6.40 -16.52 16.85
N ALA A 172 6.49 -17.65 16.12
CA ALA A 172 7.57 -18.61 16.29
C ALA A 172 8.94 -17.98 16.05
N GLN A 173 9.05 -17.09 15.06
CA GLN A 173 10.28 -16.33 14.80
C GLN A 173 10.65 -15.44 16.01
N ALA A 174 9.69 -14.68 16.57
CA ALA A 174 9.94 -13.83 17.71
C ALA A 174 10.34 -14.63 18.97
N GLU A 175 9.76 -15.82 19.17
CA GLU A 175 10.11 -16.76 20.23
C GLU A 175 11.53 -17.32 20.06
N ALA A 176 11.85 -17.82 18.87
CA ALA A 176 13.17 -18.36 18.54
C ALA A 176 14.30 -17.32 18.70
N MET A 177 13.99 -16.03 18.47
CA MET A 177 14.93 -14.92 18.68
C MET A 177 14.99 -14.42 20.12
N GLY A 178 14.19 -14.97 21.05
CA GLY A 178 14.14 -14.54 22.45
C GLY A 178 13.53 -13.15 22.69
N ILE A 179 12.74 -12.63 21.73
CA ILE A 179 12.16 -11.28 21.79
C ILE A 179 10.64 -11.27 21.83
N ALA A 180 9.99 -12.40 22.11
CA ALA A 180 8.53 -12.52 22.15
C ALA A 180 7.88 -11.50 23.10
N ASN A 181 8.54 -11.18 24.22
CA ASN A 181 8.06 -10.16 25.16
C ASN A 181 8.15 -8.72 24.62
N LYS A 182 8.87 -8.48 23.53
CA LYS A 182 9.03 -7.18 22.85
C LYS A 182 8.18 -7.04 21.58
N VAL A 183 7.44 -8.10 21.18
CA VAL A 183 6.56 -8.10 20.00
C VAL A 183 5.13 -8.38 20.45
N TYR A 184 4.22 -7.51 20.06
CA TYR A 184 2.79 -7.64 20.35
C TYR A 184 1.96 -7.74 19.07
N PHE A 185 1.22 -8.83 18.91
CA PHE A 185 0.30 -9.04 17.79
C PHE A 185 -1.12 -8.69 18.21
N THR A 186 -1.68 -7.61 17.66
CA THR A 186 -3.02 -7.14 18.05
C THR A 186 -4.14 -7.96 17.43
N GLY A 187 -3.87 -8.71 16.35
CA GLY A 187 -4.88 -9.22 15.45
C GLY A 187 -5.53 -8.10 14.62
N TYR A 188 -6.75 -8.33 14.17
CA TYR A 188 -7.50 -7.34 13.39
C TYR A 188 -7.95 -6.16 14.28
N LEU A 189 -7.68 -4.96 13.82
CA LEU A 189 -8.20 -3.72 14.38
C LEU A 189 -9.22 -3.11 13.41
N ASN A 190 -10.33 -2.60 13.92
CA ASN A 190 -11.28 -1.83 13.11
C ASN A 190 -10.72 -0.42 12.78
N SER A 191 -11.35 0.29 11.85
CA SER A 191 -10.85 1.59 11.37
C SER A 191 -10.59 2.61 12.49
N LYS A 192 -11.46 2.68 13.51
CA LYS A 192 -11.27 3.59 14.66
C LYS A 192 -10.06 3.19 15.53
N GLN A 193 -9.87 1.89 15.74
CA GLN A 193 -8.72 1.38 16.48
C GLN A 193 -7.41 1.58 15.70
N VAL A 194 -7.43 1.39 14.36
CA VAL A 194 -6.30 1.68 13.49
C VAL A 194 -5.91 3.16 13.57
N GLN A 195 -6.88 4.07 13.53
CA GLN A 195 -6.63 5.50 13.69
C GLN A 195 -5.99 5.82 15.04
N LYS A 196 -6.50 5.22 16.14
CA LYS A 196 -5.96 5.41 17.49
C LYS A 196 -4.54 4.85 17.62
N ILE A 197 -4.26 3.65 17.08
CA ILE A 197 -2.93 3.03 17.23
C ILE A 197 -1.86 3.81 16.45
N TYR A 198 -2.18 4.37 15.28
CA TYR A 198 -1.26 5.28 14.59
C TYR A 198 -0.93 6.49 15.47
N LYS A 199 -1.91 7.12 16.13
CA LYS A 199 -1.67 8.25 17.05
C LYS A 199 -0.84 7.89 18.27
N CYS A 200 -0.81 6.61 18.65
CA CYS A 200 0.00 6.11 19.76
C CYS A 200 1.42 5.72 19.36
N ALA A 201 1.68 5.53 18.06
CA ALA A 201 2.97 5.12 17.56
C ALA A 201 4.03 6.23 17.64
N ASP A 202 5.29 5.83 17.81
CA ASP A 202 6.46 6.71 17.77
C ASP A 202 7.18 6.61 16.42
N VAL A 203 7.06 5.46 15.73
CA VAL A 203 7.48 5.25 14.34
C VAL A 203 6.59 4.19 13.69
N ALA A 204 6.19 4.38 12.43
CA ALA A 204 5.51 3.38 11.61
C ALA A 204 6.50 2.78 10.61
N VAL A 205 6.47 1.44 10.44
CA VAL A 205 7.42 0.73 9.57
C VAL A 205 6.66 -0.16 8.59
N PHE A 206 6.95 -0.01 7.30
CA PHE A 206 6.35 -0.79 6.21
C PHE A 206 7.47 -1.46 5.39
N PRO A 207 7.94 -2.64 5.80
CA PRO A 207 9.13 -3.29 5.28
C PRO A 207 8.85 -4.20 4.07
N SER A 208 7.86 -3.84 3.24
CA SER A 208 7.42 -4.65 2.12
C SER A 208 8.56 -5.00 1.16
N THR A 209 8.53 -6.20 0.57
CA THR A 209 9.43 -6.62 -0.51
C THR A 209 8.76 -6.46 -1.87
N TYR A 210 7.44 -6.36 -1.90
CA TYR A 210 6.63 -5.95 -3.04
C TYR A 210 5.48 -5.07 -2.55
N GLU A 211 5.38 -3.84 -3.08
CA GLU A 211 4.33 -2.91 -2.76
C GLU A 211 3.94 -2.09 -3.99
N PRO A 212 2.81 -2.39 -4.63
CA PRO A 212 2.35 -1.65 -5.80
C PRO A 212 2.16 -0.15 -5.56
N PHE A 213 1.70 0.22 -4.36
CA PHE A 213 1.47 1.61 -4.01
C PHE A 213 1.85 1.94 -2.55
N GLY A 214 1.10 1.48 -1.53
CA GLY A 214 1.42 1.71 -0.13
C GLY A 214 0.44 2.62 0.62
N ILE A 215 -0.86 2.37 0.53
CA ILE A 215 -1.90 3.14 1.24
C ILE A 215 -1.62 3.22 2.74
N VAL A 216 -1.12 2.14 3.35
CA VAL A 216 -0.80 2.11 4.79
C VAL A 216 0.32 3.08 5.18
N ALA A 217 1.26 3.34 4.26
CA ALA A 217 2.28 4.37 4.47
C ALA A 217 1.64 5.78 4.45
N LEU A 218 0.72 6.04 3.52
CA LEU A 218 -0.04 7.30 3.51
C LEU A 218 -0.86 7.49 4.78
N GLU A 219 -1.42 6.44 5.36
CA GLU A 219 -2.13 6.50 6.65
C GLU A 219 -1.19 6.93 7.79
N GLY A 220 -0.01 6.31 7.90
CA GLY A 220 1.02 6.70 8.87
C GLY A 220 1.47 8.16 8.70
N MET A 221 1.75 8.56 7.46
CA MET A 221 2.14 9.93 7.11
C MET A 221 1.03 10.94 7.46
N LEU A 222 -0.24 10.65 7.12
CA LEU A 222 -1.37 11.51 7.42
C LEU A 222 -1.64 11.61 8.94
N ALA A 223 -1.45 10.51 9.66
CA ALA A 223 -1.53 10.49 11.12
C ALA A 223 -0.46 11.37 11.80
N GLY A 224 0.60 11.74 11.05
CA GLY A 224 1.74 12.50 11.55
C GLY A 224 2.75 11.65 12.30
N VAL A 225 2.83 10.36 11.98
CA VAL A 225 3.82 9.43 12.53
C VAL A 225 5.05 9.41 11.63
N PRO A 226 6.28 9.55 12.16
CA PRO A 226 7.48 9.32 11.38
C PRO A 226 7.46 7.93 10.75
N THR A 227 7.72 7.85 9.45
CA THR A 227 7.50 6.61 8.68
C THR A 227 8.82 6.10 8.10
N VAL A 228 9.06 4.79 8.26
CA VAL A 228 10.16 4.05 7.63
C VAL A 228 9.54 3.08 6.62
N VAL A 229 10.01 3.08 5.39
CA VAL A 229 9.51 2.20 4.31
C VAL A 229 10.68 1.47 3.64
N SER A 230 10.39 0.35 2.98
CA SER A 230 11.36 -0.22 2.04
C SER A 230 11.43 0.60 0.75
N ASP A 231 12.60 0.58 0.10
CA ASP A 231 12.89 1.23 -1.18
C ASP A 231 12.32 0.43 -2.38
N VAL A 232 11.03 0.07 -2.32
CA VAL A 232 10.38 -0.75 -3.36
C VAL A 232 9.06 -0.16 -3.83
N GLY A 233 8.82 -0.34 -5.12
CA GLY A 233 7.52 -0.10 -5.73
C GLY A 233 6.99 1.31 -5.47
N GLY A 234 5.70 1.42 -5.17
CA GLY A 234 5.07 2.70 -4.86
C GLY A 234 5.56 3.34 -3.55
N LEU A 235 6.11 2.58 -2.60
CA LEU A 235 6.70 3.16 -1.39
C LEU A 235 7.91 4.04 -1.70
N ASP A 236 8.73 3.62 -2.67
CA ASP A 236 9.90 4.38 -3.12
C ASP A 236 9.51 5.71 -3.76
N GLU A 237 8.33 5.77 -4.41
CA GLU A 237 7.79 6.99 -5.02
C GLU A 237 7.12 7.93 -3.99
N ILE A 238 6.52 7.39 -2.94
CA ILE A 238 5.82 8.16 -1.89
C ILE A 238 6.80 8.83 -0.93
N VAL A 239 7.90 8.14 -0.57
CA VAL A 239 8.83 8.60 0.46
C VAL A 239 10.13 9.10 -0.15
N ASP A 240 10.50 10.33 0.19
CA ASP A 240 11.81 10.94 -0.08
C ASP A 240 12.68 10.78 1.17
N HIS A 241 13.76 9.99 1.05
CA HIS A 241 14.62 9.61 2.18
C HIS A 241 15.18 10.82 2.94
N GLY A 242 14.98 10.84 4.25
CA GLY A 242 15.44 11.94 5.13
C GLY A 242 14.63 13.24 5.01
N VAL A 243 13.62 13.29 4.12
CA VAL A 243 12.80 14.49 3.86
C VAL A 243 11.39 14.35 4.44
N ASN A 244 10.66 13.33 4.04
CA ASN A 244 9.30 13.04 4.51
C ASN A 244 9.15 11.64 5.13
N GLY A 245 10.25 10.90 5.25
CA GLY A 245 10.36 9.58 5.86
C GLY A 245 11.75 9.01 5.66
N MET A 246 11.96 7.81 6.17
CA MET A 246 13.21 7.06 5.96
C MET A 246 12.96 5.91 5.01
N LYS A 247 13.93 5.62 4.13
CA LYS A 247 13.95 4.41 3.32
C LYS A 247 14.95 3.41 3.89
N SER A 248 14.62 2.14 3.82
CA SER A 248 15.52 1.02 4.12
C SER A 248 15.60 0.10 2.91
N TYR A 249 16.71 -0.60 2.73
CA TYR A 249 16.82 -1.61 1.68
C TYR A 249 15.83 -2.75 1.92
N ALA A 250 15.09 -3.12 0.87
CA ALA A 250 14.11 -4.20 0.95
C ALA A 250 14.74 -5.53 1.39
N GLY A 251 14.07 -6.21 2.31
CA GLY A 251 14.54 -7.48 2.83
C GLY A 251 15.81 -7.40 3.71
N ASN A 252 16.26 -6.20 4.08
CA ASN A 252 17.48 -6.00 4.87
C ASN A 252 17.17 -5.56 6.32
N PRO A 253 17.20 -6.47 7.32
CA PRO A 253 16.91 -6.14 8.71
C PRO A 253 17.85 -5.08 9.31
N ASN A 254 19.12 -5.07 8.89
CA ASN A 254 20.07 -4.07 9.40
C ASN A 254 19.73 -2.67 8.94
N SER A 255 19.36 -2.49 7.67
CA SER A 255 18.93 -1.21 7.12
C SER A 255 17.63 -0.72 7.75
N ILE A 256 16.68 -1.63 8.02
CA ILE A 256 15.45 -1.32 8.77
C ILE A 256 15.81 -0.82 10.17
N ALA A 257 16.68 -1.53 10.88
CA ALA A 257 17.10 -1.15 12.24
C ALA A 257 17.75 0.23 12.26
N ASP A 258 18.68 0.52 11.34
CA ASP A 258 19.38 1.79 11.27
C ASP A 258 18.40 2.95 11.01
N SER A 259 17.45 2.78 10.10
CA SER A 259 16.42 3.77 9.81
C SER A 259 15.49 4.01 11.01
N VAL A 260 15.08 2.96 11.71
CA VAL A 260 14.26 3.07 12.93
C VAL A 260 15.02 3.78 14.05
N LEU A 261 16.27 3.40 14.29
CA LEU A 261 17.11 4.03 15.33
C LEU A 261 17.35 5.50 15.03
N THR A 262 17.58 5.88 13.77
CA THR A 262 17.71 7.29 13.36
C THR A 262 16.46 8.08 13.76
N VAL A 263 15.25 7.56 13.48
CA VAL A 263 13.98 8.19 13.85
C VAL A 263 13.82 8.30 15.37
N LEU A 264 14.21 7.26 16.13
CA LEU A 264 14.04 7.24 17.58
C LEU A 264 15.01 8.19 18.29
N TYR A 265 16.22 8.37 17.76
CA TYR A 265 17.25 9.23 18.35
C TYR A 265 17.10 10.68 17.95
N ASP A 266 16.88 10.97 16.67
CA ASP A 266 16.74 12.35 16.18
C ASP A 266 15.27 12.78 16.14
N LYS A 267 14.79 13.25 17.29
CA LYS A 267 13.40 13.74 17.45
C LYS A 267 13.08 14.93 16.55
N GLN A 268 14.09 15.78 16.26
CA GLN A 268 13.88 16.96 15.42
C GLN A 268 13.71 16.57 13.95
N LEU A 269 14.57 15.68 13.45
CA LEU A 269 14.44 15.10 12.12
C LEU A 269 13.10 14.37 11.98
N ALA A 270 12.75 13.51 12.94
CA ALA A 270 11.49 12.75 12.96
C ALA A 270 10.27 13.67 12.87
N ALA A 271 10.22 14.75 13.67
CA ALA A 271 9.12 15.71 13.66
C ALA A 271 9.04 16.48 12.33
N ASN A 272 10.18 16.88 11.77
CA ASN A 272 10.24 17.55 10.48
C ASN A 272 9.77 16.67 9.34
N MET A 273 10.23 15.40 9.31
CA MET A 273 9.78 14.40 8.33
C MET A 273 8.28 14.17 8.42
N ALA A 274 7.73 13.94 9.60
CA ALA A 274 6.31 13.73 9.82
C ALA A 274 5.45 14.91 9.35
N LYS A 275 5.91 16.15 9.59
CA LYS A 275 5.23 17.38 9.12
C LYS A 275 5.20 17.44 7.59
N LYS A 276 6.35 17.22 6.92
CA LYS A 276 6.46 17.24 5.46
C LYS A 276 5.67 16.08 4.83
N ALA A 277 5.72 14.89 5.44
CA ALA A 277 4.94 13.73 5.03
C ALA A 277 3.43 14.04 5.00
N LYS A 278 2.91 14.58 6.09
CA LYS A 278 1.50 14.96 6.20
C LYS A 278 1.10 16.02 5.16
N GLN A 279 1.99 16.97 4.86
CA GLN A 279 1.75 17.98 3.83
C GLN A 279 1.68 17.34 2.45
N LYS A 280 2.66 16.52 2.06
CA LYS A 280 2.69 15.79 0.77
C LYS A 280 1.41 14.98 0.56
N VAL A 281 0.97 14.23 1.60
CA VAL A 281 -0.26 13.44 1.50
C VAL A 281 -1.48 14.30 1.19
N LYS A 282 -1.62 15.46 1.83
CA LYS A 282 -2.76 16.36 1.59
C LYS A 282 -2.76 16.98 0.19
N GLU A 283 -1.59 17.27 -0.34
CA GLU A 283 -1.42 17.93 -1.64
C GLU A 283 -1.55 16.95 -2.80
N GLU A 284 -0.98 15.75 -2.70
CA GLU A 284 -0.82 14.83 -3.82
C GLU A 284 -1.85 13.68 -3.83
N PHE A 285 -2.31 13.21 -2.65
CA PHE A 285 -3.09 11.97 -2.52
C PHE A 285 -4.54 12.21 -2.06
N ASN A 286 -5.15 13.32 -2.46
CA ASN A 286 -6.55 13.60 -2.16
C ASN A 286 -7.49 13.09 -3.25
N TRP A 287 -8.67 12.61 -2.84
CA TRP A 287 -9.65 12.02 -3.76
C TRP A 287 -10.20 12.98 -4.80
N THR A 288 -10.22 14.31 -4.54
CA THR A 288 -10.71 15.29 -5.53
C THR A 288 -9.80 15.33 -6.75
N LYS A 289 -8.49 15.42 -6.54
CA LYS A 289 -7.49 15.38 -7.61
C LYS A 289 -7.56 14.06 -8.38
N ILE A 290 -7.58 12.94 -7.65
CA ILE A 290 -7.60 11.59 -8.25
C ILE A 290 -8.87 11.38 -9.09
N ALA A 291 -10.02 11.88 -8.64
CA ALA A 291 -11.26 11.83 -9.41
C ALA A 291 -11.16 12.65 -10.70
N GLN A 292 -10.53 13.83 -10.66
CA GLN A 292 -10.30 14.66 -11.85
C GLN A 292 -9.39 13.96 -12.86
N ASP A 293 -8.26 13.39 -12.37
CA ASP A 293 -7.33 12.65 -13.22
C ASP A 293 -7.99 11.40 -13.83
N THR A 294 -8.82 10.69 -13.05
CA THR A 294 -9.61 9.54 -13.55
C THR A 294 -10.64 9.95 -14.58
N HIS A 295 -11.33 11.07 -14.37
CA HIS A 295 -12.29 11.61 -15.32
C HIS A 295 -11.64 11.93 -16.68
N TYR A 296 -10.47 12.53 -16.66
CA TYR A 296 -9.68 12.77 -17.88
C TYR A 296 -9.40 11.48 -18.67
N ILE A 297 -9.08 10.37 -17.98
CA ILE A 297 -8.87 9.07 -18.65
C ILE A 297 -10.18 8.52 -19.23
N TYR A 298 -11.33 8.76 -18.59
CA TYR A 298 -12.62 8.39 -19.17
C TYR A 298 -12.90 9.14 -20.48
N GLU A 299 -12.67 10.46 -20.51
CA GLU A 299 -12.82 11.26 -21.74
C GLU A 299 -11.89 10.78 -22.84
N LYS A 300 -10.60 10.49 -22.50
CA LYS A 300 -9.62 9.93 -23.43
C LYS A 300 -10.08 8.60 -24.03
N ALA A 301 -10.64 7.69 -23.22
CA ALA A 301 -11.12 6.39 -23.66
C ALA A 301 -12.37 6.54 -24.58
N ILE A 302 -13.27 7.45 -24.26
CA ILE A 302 -14.46 7.75 -25.07
C ILE A 302 -14.01 8.29 -26.43
N CYS A 303 -13.11 9.28 -26.48
CA CYS A 303 -12.61 9.87 -27.72
C CYS A 303 -11.93 8.85 -28.63
N LYS A 304 -11.09 7.95 -28.07
CA LYS A 304 -10.43 6.87 -28.84
C LYS A 304 -11.46 5.93 -29.48
N THR A 305 -12.49 5.53 -28.72
CA THR A 305 -13.52 4.60 -29.23
C THR A 305 -14.38 5.23 -30.31
N VAL A 306 -14.59 6.55 -30.29
CA VAL A 306 -15.30 7.26 -31.36
C VAL A 306 -14.46 7.37 -32.64
N ALA A 307 -13.14 7.56 -32.51
CA ALA A 307 -12.23 7.67 -33.63
C ALA A 307 -11.99 6.34 -34.37
N GLU A 308 -12.22 5.19 -33.70
CA GLU A 308 -12.09 3.85 -34.28
C GLU A 308 -13.35 3.35 -35.00
N LYS A 309 -14.49 4.08 -34.89
CA LYS A 309 -15.76 3.79 -35.58
C LYS A 309 -15.89 4.58 -36.87
#